data_7a697b078d64564b4f7368cb7f70f5f2
#
_entry.id   7a697b078d64564b4f7368cb7f70f5f2
#
_cell.length_a   1.000
_cell.length_b   1.000
_cell.length_c   1.000
_cell.angle_alpha   90.00
_cell.angle_beta   90.00
_cell.angle_gamma   90.00
#
_symmetry.space_group_name_H-M   'P 1'
#
loop_
_entity.id
_entity.type
_entity.pdbx_description
1 polymer ?
#
loop_
_entity_poly.entity_id
_entity_poly.type
_entity_poly.pdbx_seq_one_letter_code
_entity_poly.pdbx_strand_id
1 'polypeptide(L)'
;MTLVPEQGSGRLTAVLLFVIAIILVYFLCFHWFIMRHLEYSEEISGLSEQLGRFERIAAQRGEYETLLADIQSRKADESLFLNGDDFNEAAAVMSEQLNQMIRTQTEDTCQIVSRQPVRPRVEERFQRVTVNARMRCGIEDLTKIIYSLETGAPMILAEELTVIKPRVRRRTSGGQVIEEVALLDIRFNMSGYLREAP
;
A
#
# COMPACT_ATOMS: atom_id res chain seq x y z
N MET A 1 22.10 -69.80 -31.93
CA MET A 1 23.24 -68.93 -32.26
C MET A 1 24.19 -68.96 -31.07
N THR A 2 25.20 -69.82 -31.14
CA THR A 2 26.17 -70.06 -30.09
C THR A 2 27.29 -69.05 -30.28
N LEU A 3 27.30 -68.05 -29.44
CA LEU A 3 28.38 -66.99 -29.31
C LEU A 3 29.49 -67.53 -28.44
N VAL A 4 30.12 -68.63 -28.83
CA VAL A 4 31.37 -69.09 -28.16
C VAL A 4 32.50 -68.80 -29.14
N PRO A 5 33.42 -67.86 -28.87
CA PRO A 5 34.57 -67.64 -29.75
C PRO A 5 35.64 -68.69 -29.50
N GLU A 6 36.27 -69.10 -30.60
CA GLU A 6 37.35 -70.13 -30.67
C GLU A 6 38.53 -69.78 -29.72
N GLN A 7 39.21 -70.81 -29.21
CA GLN A 7 40.14 -70.85 -28.11
C GLN A 7 41.41 -69.93 -28.19
N GLY A 8 41.58 -69.15 -29.25
CA GLY A 8 42.68 -68.19 -29.34
C GLY A 8 42.37 -66.76 -28.82
N SER A 9 41.10 -66.37 -28.86
CA SER A 9 40.68 -65.00 -28.50
C SER A 9 40.07 -64.88 -27.09
N GLY A 10 39.87 -66.00 -26.40
CA GLY A 10 39.19 -66.06 -25.10
C GLY A 10 39.85 -65.23 -23.98
N ARG A 11 41.15 -65.09 -24.00
CA ARG A 11 41.90 -64.26 -23.01
C ARG A 11 41.70 -62.75 -23.31
N LEU A 12 41.74 -62.35 -24.56
CA LEU A 12 41.54 -60.98 -25.00
C LEU A 12 40.10 -60.53 -24.76
N THR A 13 39.12 -61.38 -25.05
CA THR A 13 37.69 -61.07 -24.79
C THR A 13 37.37 -61.03 -23.31
N ALA A 14 37.99 -61.90 -22.49
CA ALA A 14 37.82 -61.87 -21.04
C ALA A 14 38.42 -60.57 -20.41
N VAL A 15 39.60 -60.11 -20.87
CA VAL A 15 40.22 -58.87 -20.43
C VAL A 15 39.38 -57.68 -20.86
N LEU A 16 38.88 -57.68 -22.08
CA LEU A 16 38.01 -56.62 -22.61
C LEU A 16 36.69 -56.49 -21.82
N LEU A 17 36.04 -57.64 -21.53
CA LEU A 17 34.83 -57.66 -20.66
C LEU A 17 35.12 -57.18 -19.24
N PHE A 18 36.26 -57.55 -18.68
CA PHE A 18 36.67 -57.11 -17.35
C PHE A 18 36.93 -55.60 -17.29
N VAL A 19 37.57 -55.02 -18.31
CA VAL A 19 37.75 -53.57 -18.44
C VAL A 19 36.44 -52.84 -18.57
N ILE A 20 35.51 -53.36 -19.42
CA ILE A 20 34.17 -52.78 -19.55
C ILE A 20 33.40 -52.83 -18.22
N ALA A 21 33.49 -53.93 -17.47
CA ALA A 21 32.83 -54.07 -16.18
C ALA A 21 33.39 -53.06 -15.16
N ILE A 22 34.71 -52.84 -15.12
CA ILE A 22 35.35 -51.84 -14.25
C ILE A 22 34.86 -50.42 -14.62
N ILE A 23 34.81 -50.10 -15.93
CA ILE A 23 34.33 -48.82 -16.42
C ILE A 23 32.85 -48.62 -16.03
N LEU A 24 32.01 -49.62 -16.17
CA LEU A 24 30.63 -49.57 -15.76
C LEU A 24 30.46 -49.35 -14.26
N VAL A 25 31.17 -50.05 -13.43
CA VAL A 25 31.17 -49.87 -11.96
C VAL A 25 31.63 -48.49 -11.60
N TYR A 26 32.73 -48.01 -12.21
CA TYR A 26 33.24 -46.63 -11.99
C TYR A 26 32.17 -45.58 -12.36
N PHE A 27 31.53 -45.73 -13.51
CA PHE A 27 30.50 -44.82 -13.98
C PHE A 27 29.26 -44.81 -13.07
N LEU A 28 28.81 -45.97 -12.60
CA LEU A 28 27.69 -46.08 -11.67
C LEU A 28 28.01 -45.46 -10.30
N CYS A 29 29.19 -45.76 -9.76
CA CYS A 29 29.62 -45.19 -8.47
C CYS A 29 29.86 -43.67 -8.54
N PHE A 30 30.50 -43.21 -9.62
CA PHE A 30 30.77 -41.81 -9.83
C PHE A 30 29.51 -40.98 -10.09
N HIS A 31 28.58 -41.54 -10.93
CA HIS A 31 27.30 -40.90 -11.19
C HIS A 31 26.45 -40.82 -9.93
N TRP A 32 26.38 -41.88 -9.13
CA TRP A 32 25.66 -41.88 -7.86
C TRP A 32 26.23 -40.89 -6.89
N PHE A 33 27.55 -40.77 -6.79
CA PHE A 33 28.23 -39.87 -5.86
C PHE A 33 28.01 -38.41 -6.24
N ILE A 34 28.11 -38.07 -7.54
CA ILE A 34 27.89 -36.70 -8.03
C ILE A 34 26.44 -36.29 -7.84
N MET A 35 25.48 -37.11 -8.21
CA MET A 35 24.04 -36.78 -8.06
C MET A 35 23.69 -36.51 -6.59
N ARG A 36 24.21 -37.35 -5.69
CA ARG A 36 24.00 -37.20 -4.26
C ARG A 36 24.62 -35.91 -3.72
N HIS A 37 25.80 -35.56 -4.21
CA HIS A 37 26.51 -34.36 -3.76
C HIS A 37 25.85 -33.07 -4.26
N LEU A 38 25.30 -33.08 -5.46
CA LEU A 38 24.56 -31.95 -6.01
C LEU A 38 23.25 -31.72 -5.25
N GLU A 39 22.50 -32.78 -4.95
CA GLU A 39 21.23 -32.71 -4.21
C GLU A 39 21.43 -32.09 -2.80
N TYR A 40 22.45 -32.51 -2.07
CA TYR A 40 22.76 -31.91 -0.76
C TYR A 40 23.29 -30.48 -0.86
N SER A 41 23.98 -30.11 -1.94
CA SER A 41 24.47 -28.75 -2.09
C SER A 41 23.34 -27.76 -2.38
N GLU A 42 22.32 -28.15 -3.14
CA GLU A 42 21.13 -27.35 -3.38
C GLU A 42 20.30 -27.14 -2.09
N GLU A 43 20.16 -28.21 -1.28
CA GLU A 43 19.43 -28.12 -0.02
C GLU A 43 20.13 -27.20 0.99
N ILE A 44 21.46 -27.33 1.11
CA ILE A 44 22.26 -26.43 1.98
C ILE A 44 22.21 -24.99 1.50
N SER A 45 22.28 -24.76 0.18
CA SER A 45 22.20 -23.40 -0.37
C SER A 45 20.82 -22.77 -0.13
N GLY A 46 19.74 -23.55 -0.28
CA GLY A 46 18.37 -23.10 0.02
C GLY A 46 18.17 -22.76 1.49
N LEU A 47 18.70 -23.59 2.40
CA LEU A 47 18.64 -23.32 3.84
C LEU A 47 19.48 -22.09 4.23
N SER A 48 20.66 -21.93 3.64
CA SER A 48 21.52 -20.76 3.92
C SER A 48 20.88 -19.45 3.41
N GLU A 49 20.18 -19.50 2.27
CA GLU A 49 19.44 -18.33 1.78
C GLU A 49 18.27 -17.97 2.71
N GLN A 50 17.55 -18.98 3.21
CA GLN A 50 16.47 -18.74 4.18
C GLN A 50 17.02 -18.14 5.48
N LEU A 51 18.11 -18.69 6.02
CA LEU A 51 18.79 -18.13 7.20
C LEU A 51 19.21 -16.68 6.97
N GLY A 52 19.80 -16.36 5.83
CA GLY A 52 20.20 -15.00 5.49
C GLY A 52 19.00 -14.03 5.33
N ARG A 53 17.83 -14.53 4.97
CA ARG A 53 16.58 -13.73 5.01
C ARG A 53 16.13 -13.48 6.43
N PHE A 54 16.10 -14.49 7.28
CA PHE A 54 15.69 -14.35 8.68
C PHE A 54 16.65 -13.46 9.47
N GLU A 55 17.96 -13.57 9.25
CA GLU A 55 18.95 -12.69 9.87
C GLU A 55 18.77 -11.24 9.49
N ARG A 56 18.48 -10.96 8.20
CA ARG A 56 18.17 -9.60 7.73
C ARG A 56 16.92 -9.03 8.38
N ILE A 57 15.85 -9.82 8.46
CA ILE A 57 14.60 -9.41 9.11
C ILE A 57 14.84 -9.19 10.62
N ALA A 58 15.59 -10.08 11.26
CA ALA A 58 15.93 -9.97 12.67
C ALA A 58 16.81 -8.74 12.97
N ALA A 59 17.75 -8.42 12.09
CA ALA A 59 18.57 -7.21 12.22
C ALA A 59 17.78 -5.91 12.12
N GLN A 60 16.71 -5.88 11.29
CA GLN A 60 15.83 -4.73 11.14
C GLN A 60 14.85 -4.55 12.32
N ARG A 61 14.67 -5.58 13.15
CA ARG A 61 13.73 -5.54 14.27
C ARG A 61 14.01 -4.39 15.24
N GLY A 62 15.27 -4.17 15.58
CA GLY A 62 15.66 -3.08 16.49
C GLY A 62 15.33 -1.69 15.93
N GLU A 63 15.49 -1.49 14.64
CA GLU A 63 15.12 -0.25 13.97
C GLU A 63 13.60 -0.04 13.99
N TYR A 64 12.82 -1.09 13.71
CA TYR A 64 11.35 -0.99 13.79
C TYR A 64 10.85 -0.81 15.23
N GLU A 65 11.49 -1.41 16.23
CA GLU A 65 11.14 -1.19 17.64
C GLU A 65 11.41 0.27 18.06
N THR A 66 12.53 0.86 17.62
CA THR A 66 12.81 2.28 17.90
C THR A 66 11.84 3.22 17.18
N LEU A 67 11.52 2.93 15.93
CA LEU A 67 10.50 3.69 15.17
C LEU A 67 9.12 3.56 15.81
N LEU A 68 8.73 2.37 16.26
CA LEU A 68 7.47 2.16 16.96
C LEU A 68 7.43 2.93 18.28
N ALA A 69 8.53 2.93 19.05
CA ALA A 69 8.62 3.70 20.29
C ALA A 69 8.53 5.22 20.02
N ASP A 70 9.17 5.71 18.97
CA ASP A 70 9.08 7.12 18.55
C ASP A 70 7.66 7.49 18.11
N ILE A 71 7.04 6.67 17.28
CA ILE A 71 5.64 6.85 16.88
C ILE A 71 4.69 6.78 18.09
N GLN A 72 4.92 5.86 19.01
CA GLN A 72 4.10 5.76 20.22
C GLN A 72 4.28 6.96 21.16
N SER A 73 5.50 7.50 21.25
CA SER A 73 5.73 8.73 22.03
C SER A 73 5.04 9.94 21.40
N ARG A 74 5.00 10.01 20.07
CA ARG A 74 4.28 11.05 19.31
C ARG A 74 2.76 10.83 19.29
N LYS A 75 2.28 9.58 19.40
CA LYS A 75 0.85 9.24 19.51
C LYS A 75 0.20 9.73 20.81
N ALA A 76 0.98 10.18 21.77
CA ALA A 76 0.47 10.89 22.95
C ALA A 76 -0.11 12.28 22.61
N ASP A 77 0.06 12.75 21.38
CA ASP A 77 -0.58 14.00 20.92
C ASP A 77 -2.08 13.76 20.71
N GLU A 78 -2.86 14.17 21.70
CA GLU A 78 -4.33 14.19 21.65
C GLU A 78 -4.88 14.95 20.44
N SER A 79 -4.04 15.75 19.83
CA SER A 79 -4.35 16.60 18.68
C SER A 79 -4.63 15.86 17.37
N LEU A 80 -4.27 14.57 17.26
CA LEU A 80 -4.49 13.80 16.02
C LEU A 80 -5.91 13.27 15.89
N PHE A 81 -6.61 13.09 17.00
CA PHE A 81 -7.96 12.55 17.03
C PHE A 81 -9.01 13.64 17.05
N LEU A 82 -10.17 13.32 16.48
CA LEU A 82 -11.33 14.19 16.55
C LEU A 82 -11.83 14.31 17.98
N ASN A 83 -12.24 15.52 18.33
CA ASN A 83 -12.96 15.76 19.59
C ASN A 83 -14.44 15.37 19.41
N GLY A 84 -14.94 14.62 20.36
CA GLY A 84 -16.35 14.19 20.40
C GLY A 84 -16.47 12.80 21.02
N ASP A 85 -17.57 12.57 21.70
CA ASP A 85 -17.85 11.31 22.37
C ASP A 85 -18.56 10.31 21.44
N ASP A 86 -19.21 10.80 20.38
CA ASP A 86 -19.88 9.97 19.41
C ASP A 86 -19.64 10.43 17.93
N PHE A 87 -20.07 9.56 17.01
CA PHE A 87 -19.98 9.79 15.56
C PHE A 87 -20.67 11.11 15.13
N ASN A 88 -21.84 11.43 15.66
CA ASN A 88 -22.63 12.56 15.21
C ASN A 88 -22.01 13.88 15.69
N GLU A 89 -21.53 13.88 16.94
CA GLU A 89 -20.82 15.03 17.51
C GLU A 89 -19.53 15.31 16.76
N ALA A 90 -18.71 14.28 16.53
CA ALA A 90 -17.48 14.43 15.76
C ALA A 90 -17.73 14.89 14.32
N ALA A 91 -18.77 14.39 13.66
CA ALA A 91 -19.16 14.83 12.32
C ALA A 91 -19.64 16.30 12.30
N ALA A 92 -20.30 16.75 13.38
CA ALA A 92 -20.70 18.15 13.52
C ALA A 92 -19.47 19.05 13.73
N VAL A 93 -18.53 18.63 14.58
CA VAL A 93 -17.25 19.35 14.82
C VAL A 93 -16.46 19.48 13.51
N MET A 94 -16.29 18.39 12.74
CA MET A 94 -15.63 18.44 11.44
C MET A 94 -16.31 19.38 10.46
N SER A 95 -17.64 19.36 10.44
CA SER A 95 -18.44 20.23 9.57
C SER A 95 -18.29 21.69 9.94
N GLU A 96 -18.22 22.01 11.22
CA GLU A 96 -18.01 23.38 11.69
C GLU A 96 -16.58 23.84 11.46
N GLN A 97 -15.60 22.98 11.64
CA GLN A 97 -14.20 23.28 11.34
C GLN A 97 -14.00 23.64 9.86
N LEU A 98 -14.61 22.88 8.93
CA LEU A 98 -14.60 23.25 7.52
C LEU A 98 -15.24 24.62 7.28
N ASN A 99 -16.33 24.92 7.95
CA ASN A 99 -17.04 26.20 7.85
C ASN A 99 -16.15 27.36 8.31
N GLN A 100 -15.47 27.18 9.43
CA GLN A 100 -14.53 28.18 9.97
C GLN A 100 -13.33 28.40 9.05
N MET A 101 -12.74 27.32 8.50
CA MET A 101 -11.65 27.43 7.54
C MET A 101 -12.05 28.23 6.29
N ILE A 102 -13.22 27.97 5.76
CA ILE A 102 -13.74 28.72 4.60
C ILE A 102 -13.88 30.19 4.94
N ARG A 103 -14.50 30.53 6.08
CA ARG A 103 -14.67 31.93 6.49
C ARG A 103 -13.37 32.67 6.77
N THR A 104 -12.35 31.98 7.24
CA THR A 104 -11.09 32.59 7.62
C THR A 104 -10.07 32.67 6.50
N GLN A 105 -10.11 31.72 5.54
CA GLN A 105 -9.08 31.58 4.52
C GLN A 105 -9.53 32.00 3.13
N THR A 106 -10.84 32.14 2.91
CA THR A 106 -11.39 32.52 1.61
C THR A 106 -12.20 33.80 1.73
N GLU A 107 -11.94 34.77 0.85
CA GLU A 107 -12.63 36.06 0.78
C GLU A 107 -14.03 35.89 0.12
N ASP A 108 -14.94 35.13 0.75
CA ASP A 108 -16.29 34.82 0.26
C ASP A 108 -16.36 34.16 -1.14
N THR A 109 -15.23 33.66 -1.64
CA THR A 109 -15.15 32.99 -2.95
C THR A 109 -15.58 31.53 -2.91
N CYS A 110 -15.64 30.94 -1.71
CA CYS A 110 -16.05 29.56 -1.51
C CYS A 110 -17.42 29.46 -0.85
N GLN A 111 -18.27 28.58 -1.38
CA GLN A 111 -19.62 28.33 -0.86
C GLN A 111 -19.81 26.82 -0.62
N ILE A 112 -20.22 26.47 0.60
CA ILE A 112 -20.64 25.11 0.92
C ILE A 112 -22.03 24.86 0.34
N VAL A 113 -22.17 23.79 -0.44
CA VAL A 113 -23.45 23.36 -1.03
C VAL A 113 -24.13 22.34 -0.13
N SER A 114 -23.38 21.35 0.35
CA SER A 114 -23.91 20.30 1.25
C SER A 114 -22.82 19.68 2.10
N ARG A 115 -23.21 19.16 3.25
CA ARG A 115 -22.38 18.37 4.17
C ARG A 115 -23.25 17.26 4.70
N GLN A 116 -22.82 16.02 4.49
CA GLN A 116 -23.58 14.84 4.92
C GLN A 116 -22.67 13.85 5.61
N PRO A 117 -22.91 13.51 6.88
CA PRO A 117 -22.20 12.45 7.57
C PRO A 117 -22.52 11.11 6.92
N VAL A 118 -21.50 10.30 6.69
CA VAL A 118 -21.60 8.97 6.08
C VAL A 118 -21.03 7.95 7.04
N ARG A 119 -21.87 7.04 7.50
CA ARG A 119 -21.43 5.97 8.40
C ARG A 119 -20.61 4.92 7.63
N PRO A 120 -19.42 4.55 8.10
CA PRO A 120 -18.64 3.50 7.48
C PRO A 120 -19.38 2.16 7.59
N ARG A 121 -19.21 1.31 6.57
CA ARG A 121 -19.79 -0.04 6.55
C ARG A 121 -18.90 -1.09 7.23
N VAL A 122 -17.64 -0.74 7.45
CA VAL A 122 -16.62 -1.62 8.03
C VAL A 122 -16.25 -1.06 9.40
N GLU A 123 -16.25 -1.92 10.39
CA GLU A 123 -15.77 -1.57 11.73
C GLU A 123 -14.23 -1.62 11.71
N GLU A 124 -13.60 -0.51 12.05
CA GLU A 124 -12.17 -0.37 12.20
C GLU A 124 -11.80 -0.32 13.69
N ARG A 125 -10.52 -0.48 14.01
CA ARG A 125 -10.01 -0.41 15.39
C ARG A 125 -10.33 0.94 16.08
N PHE A 126 -10.33 2.01 15.29
CA PHE A 126 -10.76 3.34 15.73
C PHE A 126 -12.01 3.71 14.94
N GLN A 127 -12.95 4.36 15.59
CA GLN A 127 -14.18 4.76 14.93
C GLN A 127 -13.87 5.86 13.90
N ARG A 128 -14.01 5.52 12.63
CA ARG A 128 -13.85 6.45 11.52
C ARG A 128 -15.10 7.29 11.37
N VAL A 129 -14.91 8.60 11.31
CA VAL A 129 -15.97 9.56 11.02
C VAL A 129 -15.75 10.14 9.64
N THR A 130 -16.73 10.00 8.77
CA THR A 130 -16.66 10.50 7.40
C THR A 130 -17.79 11.49 7.14
N VAL A 131 -17.44 12.64 6.56
CA VAL A 131 -18.41 13.66 6.13
C VAL A 131 -18.19 13.93 4.65
N ASN A 132 -19.21 13.66 3.83
CA ASN A 132 -19.21 14.04 2.43
C ASN A 132 -19.50 15.53 2.31
N ALA A 133 -18.55 16.29 1.76
CA ALA A 133 -18.64 17.71 1.55
C ALA A 133 -18.75 18.03 0.07
N ARG A 134 -19.64 18.95 -0.28
CA ARG A 134 -19.75 19.55 -1.61
C ARG A 134 -19.66 21.06 -1.48
N MET A 135 -18.76 21.65 -2.26
CA MET A 135 -18.54 23.09 -2.23
C MET A 135 -18.29 23.65 -3.63
N ARG A 136 -18.48 24.96 -3.79
CA ARG A 136 -18.09 25.70 -4.99
C ARG A 136 -17.00 26.67 -4.61
N CYS A 137 -15.85 26.58 -5.29
CA CYS A 137 -14.67 27.31 -4.89
C CYS A 137 -13.73 27.58 -6.07
N GLY A 138 -12.83 28.55 -5.92
CA GLY A 138 -11.66 28.70 -6.78
C GLY A 138 -10.62 27.61 -6.51
N ILE A 139 -9.73 27.36 -7.46
CA ILE A 139 -8.69 26.32 -7.30
C ILE A 139 -7.67 26.71 -6.22
N GLU A 140 -7.34 27.98 -6.12
CA GLU A 140 -6.38 28.48 -5.13
C GLU A 140 -6.89 28.32 -3.70
N ASP A 141 -8.16 28.66 -3.47
CA ASP A 141 -8.77 28.54 -2.15
C ASP A 141 -9.03 27.07 -1.79
N LEU A 142 -9.38 26.22 -2.76
CA LEU A 142 -9.43 24.78 -2.54
C LEU A 142 -8.11 24.24 -2.01
N THR A 143 -6.99 24.64 -2.62
CA THR A 143 -5.67 24.16 -2.22
C THR A 143 -5.34 24.59 -0.78
N LYS A 144 -5.68 25.84 -0.40
CA LYS A 144 -5.49 26.35 0.97
C LYS A 144 -6.32 25.53 1.98
N ILE A 145 -7.58 25.27 1.64
CA ILE A 145 -8.50 24.52 2.52
C ILE A 145 -8.00 23.09 2.73
N ILE A 146 -7.66 22.38 1.65
CA ILE A 146 -7.16 20.99 1.75
C ILE A 146 -5.86 20.95 2.55
N TYR A 147 -4.94 21.85 2.26
CA TYR A 147 -3.68 21.93 3.02
C TYR A 147 -3.92 22.13 4.52
N SER A 148 -4.84 23.03 4.87
CA SER A 148 -5.17 23.30 6.28
C SER A 148 -5.90 22.15 6.96
N LEU A 149 -6.72 21.39 6.23
CA LEU A 149 -7.38 20.20 6.74
C LEU A 149 -6.36 19.09 7.09
N GLU A 150 -5.41 18.84 6.19
CA GLU A 150 -4.46 17.74 6.35
C GLU A 150 -3.27 18.07 7.27
N THR A 151 -2.91 19.35 7.41
CA THR A 151 -1.84 19.78 8.30
C THR A 151 -2.32 20.29 9.64
N GLY A 152 -3.63 20.48 9.80
CA GLY A 152 -4.27 20.96 11.02
C GLY A 152 -4.35 19.92 12.13
N ALA A 153 -4.76 20.37 13.31
CA ALA A 153 -5.11 19.52 14.44
C ALA A 153 -6.57 19.79 14.84
N PRO A 154 -7.42 18.75 14.86
CA PRO A 154 -7.21 17.36 14.52
C PRO A 154 -6.93 17.12 13.04
N MET A 155 -6.21 16.02 12.71
CA MET A 155 -5.88 15.68 11.35
C MET A 155 -7.10 15.13 10.62
N ILE A 156 -7.52 15.82 9.56
CA ILE A 156 -8.65 15.43 8.71
C ILE A 156 -8.12 15.15 7.31
N LEU A 157 -8.35 13.94 6.82
CA LEU A 157 -7.92 13.51 5.49
C LEU A 157 -9.00 13.86 4.45
N ALA A 158 -8.58 14.42 3.33
CA ALA A 158 -9.45 14.67 2.18
C ALA A 158 -9.34 13.50 1.18
N GLU A 159 -10.40 12.72 1.05
CA GLU A 159 -10.46 11.53 0.21
C GLU A 159 -11.48 11.69 -0.92
N GLU A 160 -11.33 10.90 -1.98
CA GLU A 160 -12.27 10.85 -3.13
C GLU A 160 -12.55 12.23 -3.74
N LEU A 161 -11.53 13.07 -3.84
CA LEU A 161 -11.66 14.42 -4.38
C LEU A 161 -12.08 14.40 -5.85
N THR A 162 -13.22 14.99 -6.14
CA THR A 162 -13.75 15.19 -7.49
C THR A 162 -13.93 16.67 -7.76
N VAL A 163 -13.26 17.20 -8.78
CA VAL A 163 -13.31 18.60 -9.19
C VAL A 163 -13.92 18.70 -10.58
N ILE A 164 -15.04 19.39 -10.70
CA ILE A 164 -15.77 19.58 -11.97
C ILE A 164 -15.81 21.07 -12.30
N LYS A 165 -15.33 21.44 -13.49
CA LYS A 165 -15.47 22.80 -14.03
C LYS A 165 -16.82 22.92 -14.75
N PRO A 166 -17.82 23.60 -14.19
CA PRO A 166 -19.09 23.79 -14.88
C PRO A 166 -18.90 24.74 -16.07
N ARG A 167 -19.49 24.40 -17.21
CA ARG A 167 -19.53 25.29 -18.37
C ARG A 167 -20.73 26.21 -18.26
N VAL A 168 -20.52 27.44 -17.85
CA VAL A 168 -21.59 28.45 -17.81
C VAL A 168 -21.56 29.23 -19.12
N ARG A 169 -22.57 29.03 -19.98
CA ARG A 169 -22.77 29.84 -21.17
C ARG A 169 -23.85 30.87 -20.84
N ARG A 170 -23.47 32.11 -20.60
CA ARG A 170 -24.41 33.22 -20.52
C ARG A 170 -24.58 33.86 -21.90
N ARG A 171 -25.82 33.92 -22.40
CA ARG A 171 -26.13 34.74 -23.55
C ARG A 171 -26.46 36.13 -23.04
N THR A 172 -25.70 37.12 -23.44
CA THR A 172 -26.01 38.53 -23.27
C THR A 172 -27.17 38.92 -24.23
N SER A 173 -27.95 39.90 -23.88
CA SER A 173 -29.07 40.40 -24.72
C SER A 173 -28.64 40.88 -26.11
N GLY A 174 -27.32 40.96 -26.40
CA GLY A 174 -26.71 41.23 -27.70
C GLY A 174 -26.17 40.01 -28.44
N GLY A 175 -26.48 38.77 -28.00
CA GLY A 175 -26.11 37.53 -28.71
C GLY A 175 -24.66 37.08 -28.55
N GLN A 176 -23.81 37.80 -27.82
CA GLN A 176 -22.45 37.39 -27.51
C GLN A 176 -22.43 36.38 -26.35
N VAL A 177 -21.66 35.30 -26.53
CA VAL A 177 -21.46 34.30 -25.49
C VAL A 177 -20.22 34.72 -24.70
N ILE A 178 -20.42 35.14 -23.44
CA ILE A 178 -19.36 35.42 -22.52
C ILE A 178 -19.10 34.13 -21.70
N GLU A 179 -17.88 33.60 -21.77
CA GLU A 179 -17.45 32.50 -20.93
C GLU A 179 -17.03 33.10 -19.57
N GLU A 180 -17.94 33.03 -18.59
CA GLU A 180 -17.68 33.49 -17.23
C GLU A 180 -16.79 32.43 -16.51
N VAL A 181 -15.80 32.89 -15.77
CA VAL A 181 -14.98 32.01 -14.91
C VAL A 181 -15.89 31.43 -13.83
N ALA A 182 -16.39 30.23 -14.11
CA ALA A 182 -17.27 29.55 -13.18
C ALA A 182 -16.46 28.95 -12.03
N LEU A 183 -16.95 29.11 -10.80
CA LEU A 183 -16.44 28.41 -9.64
C LEU A 183 -16.48 26.90 -9.87
N LEU A 184 -15.48 26.19 -9.42
CA LEU A 184 -15.40 24.74 -9.52
C LEU A 184 -16.44 24.09 -8.60
N ASP A 185 -17.13 23.05 -9.07
CA ASP A 185 -17.98 22.16 -8.24
C ASP A 185 -17.09 21.05 -7.70
N ILE A 186 -16.88 21.05 -6.40
CA ILE A 186 -15.92 20.22 -5.71
C ILE A 186 -16.67 19.30 -4.77
N ARG A 187 -16.33 18.01 -4.81
CA ARG A 187 -16.86 17.00 -3.89
C ARG A 187 -15.70 16.22 -3.32
N PHE A 188 -15.70 15.98 -2.03
CA PHE A 188 -14.71 15.17 -1.34
C PHE A 188 -15.28 14.62 -0.04
N ASN A 189 -14.67 13.55 0.45
CA ASN A 189 -14.94 13.00 1.75
C ASN A 189 -13.88 13.49 2.73
N MET A 190 -14.32 14.09 3.83
CA MET A 190 -13.47 14.38 4.98
C MET A 190 -13.51 13.18 5.90
N SER A 191 -12.38 12.62 6.24
CA SER A 191 -12.26 11.48 7.15
C SER A 191 -11.35 11.81 8.33
N GLY A 192 -11.79 11.47 9.52
CA GLY A 192 -11.01 11.57 10.75
C GLY A 192 -11.35 10.41 11.67
N TYR A 193 -10.62 10.28 12.78
CA TYR A 193 -10.76 9.16 13.69
C TYR A 193 -11.04 9.64 15.11
N LEU A 194 -11.99 8.98 15.77
CA LEU A 194 -12.20 9.11 17.21
C LEU A 194 -11.22 8.21 17.97
N ARG A 195 -10.83 8.64 19.16
CA ARG A 195 -9.82 7.96 19.97
C ARG A 195 -10.26 6.60 20.48
N GLU A 196 -11.54 6.45 20.78
CA GLU A 196 -12.15 5.20 21.26
C GLU A 196 -13.29 4.80 20.33
N ALA A 197 -13.30 3.51 19.96
CA ALA A 197 -14.49 2.91 19.39
C ALA A 197 -15.46 2.66 20.54
N PRO A 198 -16.77 2.87 20.37
CA PRO A 198 -17.77 2.64 21.39
C PRO A 198 -17.86 1.16 21.79
#